data_e7090c97a7eb4a57c5b16bd31a64a4ba
#
_entry.id   e7090c97a7eb4a57c5b16bd31a64a4ba
#
_cell.length_a   1.000
_cell.length_b   1.000
_cell.length_c   1.000
_cell.angle_alpha   90.00
_cell.angle_beta   90.00
_cell.angle_gamma   90.00
#
_symmetry.space_group_name_H-M   'P 1'
#
loop_
_entity.id
_entity.type
_entity.pdbx_description
1 polymer ?
#
loop_
_entity_poly.entity_id
_entity_poly.type
_entity_poly.pdbx_seq_one_letter_code
_entity_poly.pdbx_strand_id
1 'polypeptide(L)'
;MNLLPAAVWAQASLEITVFSAVSGQPVPSLPLTVTNASIGFRTAQTTDAQGKVRLYGLATTGDYVVQTGESEEYFAYASGAIRLRSNGQSSVSLLLNRKTTVDLGEVVVRGTSVAQLNTINAEVSSQLTGREIATLPIEGRDITRALYRLPNVTQATGFYPEAPNVSINGANSLYTNYLIDGLDNNENFLGGMKFNIPVGFTQNISVLTSNYSAEYGWTGNGVFNITSKSGSNATTGEAFYLVRPGPAIDAPSRYAQRDLSGNPVKDGFQRHQAGFGVGGALRKDRTFYYVNAEQTVDLKDNLLRVPQLGINQAVRGVNRFTYLSGKIDHHVTDRLRSSLRVNAGLVNIQQQGGGLEGGVTFPSAGYSQDRNSLLVAWQNSYRGVGFTSETNLQYARFRWNYS
;
A
#
# COMPACT_ATOMS: atom_id res chain seq x y z
N MET A 1 -18.62 -16.30 33.04
CA MET A 1 -17.46 -15.52 32.53
C MET A 1 -17.52 -15.62 31.03
N ASN A 2 -18.23 -14.67 30.37
CA ASN A 2 -18.42 -14.66 28.94
C ASN A 2 -17.17 -14.03 28.30
N LEU A 3 -16.33 -14.88 27.76
CA LEU A 3 -15.25 -14.43 26.85
C LEU A 3 -15.91 -13.94 25.56
N LEU A 4 -16.05 -12.62 25.41
CA LEU A 4 -16.33 -12.01 24.12
C LEU A 4 -15.13 -12.32 23.21
N PRO A 5 -15.34 -12.91 22.02
CA PRO A 5 -14.24 -13.11 21.09
C PRO A 5 -13.71 -11.73 20.66
N ALA A 6 -12.45 -11.48 20.91
CA ALA A 6 -11.74 -10.35 20.34
C ALA A 6 -11.85 -10.47 18.81
N ALA A 7 -12.49 -9.49 18.17
CA ALA A 7 -12.62 -9.46 16.73
C ALA A 7 -11.23 -9.18 16.14
N VAL A 8 -10.63 -10.17 15.50
CA VAL A 8 -9.39 -10.02 14.74
C VAL A 8 -9.74 -9.36 13.39
N TRP A 9 -9.19 -8.19 13.15
CA TRP A 9 -9.52 -7.32 12.00
C TRP A 9 -8.45 -7.42 10.92
N ALA A 10 -8.46 -8.45 10.11
CA ALA A 10 -7.46 -8.60 9.02
C ALA A 10 -7.95 -8.12 7.63
N GLN A 11 -9.21 -7.71 7.47
CA GLN A 11 -9.76 -7.13 6.24
C GLN A 11 -10.52 -5.84 6.52
N ALA A 12 -10.85 -5.09 5.45
CA ALA A 12 -11.57 -3.85 5.61
C ALA A 12 -12.95 -4.06 6.22
N SER A 13 -13.31 -3.21 7.15
CA SER A 13 -14.65 -3.16 7.73
C SER A 13 -15.25 -1.77 7.59
N LEU A 14 -16.57 -1.71 7.54
CA LEU A 14 -17.34 -0.48 7.44
C LEU A 14 -18.38 -0.44 8.56
N GLU A 15 -18.25 0.55 9.43
CA GLU A 15 -19.32 0.91 10.39
C GLU A 15 -20.11 2.09 9.84
N ILE A 16 -21.41 1.92 9.73
CA ILE A 16 -22.35 2.94 9.28
C ILE A 16 -23.19 3.32 10.50
N THR A 17 -23.25 4.61 10.83
CA THR A 17 -24.13 5.12 11.88
C THR A 17 -25.11 6.09 11.25
N VAL A 18 -26.40 5.93 11.56
CA VAL A 18 -27.47 6.76 11.00
C VAL A 18 -28.08 7.62 12.09
N PHE A 19 -28.12 8.92 11.84
CA PHE A 19 -28.73 9.91 12.75
C PHE A 19 -29.83 10.70 12.04
N SER A 20 -30.82 11.13 12.79
CA SER A 20 -31.77 12.13 12.33
C SER A 20 -31.12 13.51 12.32
N ALA A 21 -31.14 14.21 11.19
CA ALA A 21 -30.57 15.54 11.05
C ALA A 21 -31.26 16.59 11.94
N VAL A 22 -32.53 16.37 12.32
CA VAL A 22 -33.32 17.30 13.16
C VAL A 22 -33.04 17.08 14.65
N SER A 23 -33.03 15.83 15.11
CA SER A 23 -32.93 15.53 16.52
C SER A 23 -31.53 15.14 16.99
N GLY A 24 -30.62 14.81 16.04
CA GLY A 24 -29.30 14.26 16.34
C GLY A 24 -29.34 12.85 16.95
N GLN A 25 -30.53 12.25 17.08
CA GLN A 25 -30.70 10.93 17.69
C GLN A 25 -30.43 9.81 16.66
N PRO A 26 -29.91 8.65 17.09
CA PRO A 26 -29.75 7.50 16.21
C PRO A 26 -31.11 7.01 15.67
N VAL A 27 -31.10 6.52 14.42
CA VAL A 27 -32.29 5.98 13.75
C VAL A 27 -32.21 4.46 13.74
N PRO A 28 -32.95 3.77 14.64
CA PRO A 28 -32.98 2.31 14.70
C PRO A 28 -33.89 1.71 13.63
N SER A 29 -33.70 0.42 13.36
CA SER A 29 -34.56 -0.40 12.49
C SER A 29 -34.73 0.14 11.06
N LEU A 30 -33.78 0.95 10.59
CA LEU A 30 -33.81 1.52 9.24
C LEU A 30 -33.14 0.55 8.26
N PRO A 31 -33.84 0.11 7.18
CA PRO A 31 -33.24 -0.69 6.14
C PRO A 31 -32.31 0.16 5.27
N LEU A 32 -31.11 -0.34 5.03
CA LEU A 32 -30.14 0.27 4.13
C LEU A 32 -29.50 -0.76 3.20
N THR A 33 -29.11 -0.32 2.02
CA THR A 33 -28.41 -1.13 1.03
C THR A 33 -27.00 -0.58 0.85
N VAL A 34 -26.00 -1.46 0.91
CA VAL A 34 -24.60 -1.12 0.62
C VAL A 34 -24.20 -1.80 -0.68
N THR A 35 -23.68 -1.04 -1.61
CA THR A 35 -23.30 -1.50 -2.95
C THR A 35 -21.87 -1.13 -3.30
N ASN A 36 -21.20 -1.97 -4.09
CA ASN A 36 -19.96 -1.64 -4.77
C ASN A 36 -20.04 -2.17 -6.21
N ALA A 37 -20.27 -1.27 -7.15
CA ALA A 37 -20.47 -1.62 -8.55
C ALA A 37 -19.24 -2.19 -9.23
N SER A 38 -18.03 -1.84 -8.75
CA SER A 38 -16.77 -2.31 -9.33
C SER A 38 -16.59 -3.82 -9.23
N ILE A 39 -17.21 -4.44 -8.21
CA ILE A 39 -17.11 -5.88 -7.92
C ILE A 39 -18.47 -6.57 -7.83
N GLY A 40 -19.56 -5.89 -8.20
CA GLY A 40 -20.93 -6.42 -8.15
C GLY A 40 -21.43 -6.71 -6.73
N PHE A 41 -20.83 -6.11 -5.70
CA PHE A 41 -21.22 -6.33 -4.32
C PHE A 41 -22.51 -5.59 -3.99
N ARG A 42 -23.48 -6.29 -3.38
CA ARG A 42 -24.70 -5.69 -2.85
C ARG A 42 -25.13 -6.45 -1.58
N THR A 43 -25.43 -5.71 -0.52
CA THR A 43 -25.99 -6.28 0.72
C THR A 43 -27.01 -5.34 1.30
N ALA A 44 -28.11 -5.90 1.84
CA ALA A 44 -29.10 -5.16 2.62
C ALA A 44 -28.93 -5.46 4.10
N GLN A 45 -29.01 -4.44 4.92
CA GLN A 45 -28.86 -4.52 6.38
C GLN A 45 -29.85 -3.59 7.04
N THR A 46 -30.09 -3.79 8.33
CA THR A 46 -30.98 -2.93 9.13
C THR A 46 -30.19 -2.39 10.33
N THR A 47 -30.36 -1.12 10.65
CA THR A 47 -29.68 -0.50 11.79
C THR A 47 -30.15 -1.11 13.11
N ASP A 48 -29.21 -1.26 14.05
CA ASP A 48 -29.48 -1.69 15.42
C ASP A 48 -30.14 -0.58 16.28
N ALA A 49 -30.35 -0.85 17.58
CA ALA A 49 -30.94 0.11 18.52
C ALA A 49 -30.12 1.42 18.68
N GLN A 50 -28.83 1.39 18.30
CA GLN A 50 -27.93 2.54 18.31
C GLN A 50 -27.79 3.18 16.93
N GLY A 51 -28.65 2.81 15.96
CA GLY A 51 -28.62 3.32 14.60
C GLY A 51 -27.41 2.83 13.81
N LYS A 52 -26.77 1.72 14.19
CA LYS A 52 -25.52 1.24 13.60
C LYS A 52 -25.71 0.00 12.75
N VAL A 53 -24.87 -0.09 11.71
CA VAL A 53 -24.64 -1.31 10.92
C VAL A 53 -23.14 -1.52 10.80
N ARG A 54 -22.70 -2.77 11.01
CA ARG A 54 -21.30 -3.16 10.84
C ARG A 54 -21.16 -4.22 9.78
N LEU A 55 -20.31 -3.94 8.79
CA LEU A 55 -19.96 -4.86 7.72
C LEU A 55 -18.47 -5.21 7.82
N TYR A 56 -18.16 -6.48 7.81
CA TYR A 56 -16.80 -7.01 7.93
C TYR A 56 -16.41 -7.75 6.65
N GLY A 57 -15.11 -7.97 6.46
CA GLY A 57 -14.58 -8.77 5.36
C GLY A 57 -14.87 -8.16 3.99
N LEU A 58 -14.88 -6.84 3.90
CA LEU A 58 -15.15 -6.12 2.67
C LEU A 58 -13.89 -6.03 1.79
N ALA A 59 -14.10 -6.03 0.47
CA ALA A 59 -13.02 -5.77 -0.47
C ALA A 59 -12.58 -4.30 -0.41
N THR A 60 -11.29 -4.05 -0.56
CA THR A 60 -10.76 -2.69 -0.64
C THR A 60 -10.80 -2.11 -2.06
N THR A 61 -11.20 -2.92 -3.04
CA THR A 61 -11.32 -2.54 -4.45
C THR A 61 -12.62 -1.79 -4.68
N GLY A 62 -12.54 -0.68 -5.40
CA GLY A 62 -13.71 0.15 -5.77
C GLY A 62 -14.25 0.98 -4.61
N ASP A 63 -15.37 1.65 -4.89
CA ASP A 63 -16.02 2.55 -3.97
C ASP A 63 -17.35 1.93 -3.48
N TYR A 64 -17.63 2.08 -2.19
CA TYR A 64 -18.91 1.67 -1.60
C TYR A 64 -19.86 2.84 -1.54
N VAL A 65 -21.14 2.57 -1.78
CA VAL A 65 -22.23 3.54 -1.65
C VAL A 65 -23.29 2.94 -0.72
N VAL A 66 -23.69 3.72 0.26
CA VAL A 66 -24.77 3.37 1.19
C VAL A 66 -26.02 4.11 0.78
N GLN A 67 -27.11 3.39 0.62
CA GLN A 67 -28.41 3.94 0.23
C GLN A 67 -29.48 3.53 1.22
N THR A 68 -30.36 4.47 1.55
CA THR A 68 -31.61 4.19 2.24
C THR A 68 -32.78 4.42 1.30
N GLY A 69 -33.77 3.55 1.37
CA GLY A 69 -35.05 3.80 0.71
C GLY A 69 -35.82 4.95 1.34
N GLU A 70 -36.79 5.45 0.63
CA GLU A 70 -37.77 6.36 1.19
C GLU A 70 -38.64 5.62 2.22
N SER A 71 -38.82 6.21 3.40
CA SER A 71 -39.71 5.69 4.46
C SER A 71 -40.82 6.68 4.78
N GLU A 72 -41.73 6.33 5.64
CA GLU A 72 -42.80 7.25 6.12
C GLU A 72 -42.21 8.49 6.79
N GLU A 73 -41.08 8.34 7.49
CA GLU A 73 -40.49 9.39 8.30
C GLU A 73 -39.30 10.11 7.64
N TYR A 74 -38.58 9.46 6.70
CA TYR A 74 -37.33 9.97 6.15
C TYR A 74 -37.31 9.94 4.63
N PHE A 75 -36.67 10.94 4.03
CA PHE A 75 -36.38 10.95 2.60
C PHE A 75 -35.34 9.89 2.23
N ALA A 76 -35.37 9.43 0.99
CA ALA A 76 -34.32 8.58 0.47
C ALA A 76 -32.96 9.30 0.53
N TYR A 77 -31.91 8.55 0.85
CA TYR A 77 -30.55 9.07 0.96
C TYR A 77 -29.56 8.18 0.24
N ALA A 78 -28.57 8.78 -0.42
CA ALA A 78 -27.43 8.09 -0.98
C ALA A 78 -26.13 8.76 -0.52
N SER A 79 -25.20 7.99 0.04
CA SER A 79 -23.89 8.50 0.43
C SER A 79 -23.04 8.85 -0.79
N GLY A 80 -22.00 9.66 -0.57
CA GLY A 80 -20.87 9.74 -1.50
C GLY A 80 -20.08 8.41 -1.57
N ALA A 81 -19.08 8.37 -2.42
CA ALA A 81 -18.18 7.23 -2.56
C ALA A 81 -17.35 7.01 -1.28
N ILE A 82 -17.42 5.82 -0.71
CA ILE A 82 -16.70 5.42 0.50
C ILE A 82 -15.59 4.46 0.10
N ARG A 83 -14.33 4.83 0.35
CA ARG A 83 -13.16 3.96 0.16
C ARG A 83 -12.76 3.33 1.47
N LEU A 84 -12.56 2.01 1.43
CA LEU A 84 -12.17 1.26 2.61
C LEU A 84 -10.66 1.19 2.75
N ARG A 85 -10.21 1.17 4.01
CA ARG A 85 -8.82 0.92 4.37
C ARG A 85 -8.60 -0.60 4.47
N SER A 86 -7.46 -1.06 4.01
CA SER A 86 -7.03 -2.44 4.25
C SER A 86 -6.68 -2.61 5.72
N ASN A 87 -7.14 -3.70 6.31
CA ASN A 87 -6.91 -4.03 7.71
C ASN A 87 -7.30 -2.90 8.69
N GLY A 88 -8.39 -2.21 8.38
CA GLY A 88 -8.85 -1.11 9.19
C GLY A 88 -10.36 -1.00 9.19
N GLN A 89 -10.89 -0.38 10.22
CA GLN A 89 -12.29 -0.02 10.30
C GLN A 89 -12.48 1.37 9.70
N SER A 90 -13.35 1.47 8.70
CA SER A 90 -13.85 2.73 8.16
C SER A 90 -15.20 3.03 8.78
N SER A 91 -15.45 4.27 9.18
CA SER A 91 -16.75 4.70 9.71
C SER A 91 -17.37 5.76 8.81
N VAL A 92 -18.68 5.72 8.70
CA VAL A 92 -19.46 6.77 8.03
C VAL A 92 -20.71 7.08 8.84
N SER A 93 -20.96 8.37 9.02
CA SER A 93 -22.19 8.85 9.66
C SER A 93 -23.12 9.43 8.59
N LEU A 94 -24.36 8.96 8.58
CA LEU A 94 -25.40 9.43 7.67
C LEU A 94 -26.38 10.29 8.46
N LEU A 95 -26.66 11.49 7.96
CA LEU A 95 -27.65 12.40 8.53
C LEU A 95 -28.90 12.35 7.64
N LEU A 96 -30.01 11.85 8.14
CA LEU A 96 -31.26 11.75 7.41
C LEU A 96 -32.20 12.91 7.72
N ASN A 97 -32.71 13.51 6.68
CA ASN A 97 -33.76 14.53 6.81
C ASN A 97 -35.12 13.87 7.02
N ARG A 98 -35.80 14.28 8.09
CA ARG A 98 -37.17 13.83 8.38
C ARG A 98 -38.15 14.55 7.46
N LYS A 99 -39.16 13.82 6.98
CA LYS A 99 -40.29 14.41 6.29
C LYS A 99 -41.09 15.26 7.28
N THR A 100 -40.93 16.55 7.22
CA THR A 100 -41.84 17.48 7.90
C THR A 100 -42.94 17.87 6.94
N THR A 101 -44.15 18.10 7.45
CA THR A 101 -45.36 18.46 6.65
C THR A 101 -45.30 19.81 5.94
N VAL A 102 -44.12 20.37 5.76
CA VAL A 102 -43.87 21.57 4.96
C VAL A 102 -43.21 21.14 3.66
N ASP A 103 -43.95 21.16 2.60
CA ASP A 103 -43.54 20.89 1.23
C ASP A 103 -42.49 21.93 0.77
N LEU A 104 -41.23 21.65 0.95
CA LEU A 104 -40.11 22.36 0.32
C LEU A 104 -39.47 21.39 -0.65
N GLY A 105 -39.57 21.66 -1.94
CA GLY A 105 -39.18 20.83 -3.06
C GLY A 105 -37.90 19.99 -2.87
N GLU A 106 -37.84 18.92 -3.62
CA GLU A 106 -36.80 17.86 -3.62
C GLU A 106 -35.37 18.40 -3.40
N VAL A 107 -34.88 18.35 -2.18
CA VAL A 107 -33.47 18.63 -1.84
C VAL A 107 -32.71 17.31 -1.91
N VAL A 108 -32.15 17.01 -3.06
CA VAL A 108 -31.14 15.94 -3.18
C VAL A 108 -29.87 16.42 -2.50
N VAL A 109 -29.73 16.13 -1.21
CA VAL A 109 -28.48 16.35 -0.47
C VAL A 109 -27.46 15.33 -0.97
N ARG A 110 -26.66 15.71 -1.96
CA ARG A 110 -25.43 14.99 -2.27
C ARG A 110 -24.42 15.32 -1.16
N GLY A 111 -24.23 14.38 -0.24
CA GLY A 111 -23.21 14.52 0.78
C GLY A 111 -21.85 14.70 0.13
N THR A 112 -21.22 15.86 0.34
CA THR A 112 -19.77 16.01 0.14
C THR A 112 -19.08 15.00 1.04
N SER A 113 -18.05 14.35 0.54
CA SER A 113 -17.26 13.38 1.32
C SER A 113 -16.78 14.06 2.60
N VAL A 114 -17.43 13.76 3.72
CA VAL A 114 -16.94 14.15 5.04
C VAL A 114 -15.60 13.45 5.21
N ALA A 115 -14.57 14.19 5.57
CA ALA A 115 -13.29 13.59 5.95
C ALA A 115 -13.57 12.45 6.93
N GLN A 116 -13.07 11.25 6.62
CA GLN A 116 -13.29 10.07 7.46
C GLN A 116 -12.54 10.28 8.78
N LEU A 117 -13.19 10.92 9.74
CA LEU A 117 -12.67 11.03 11.09
C LEU A 117 -12.76 9.64 11.75
N ASN A 118 -11.64 9.19 12.31
CA ASN A 118 -11.63 8.00 13.13
C ASN A 118 -12.32 8.33 14.49
N THR A 119 -13.55 7.88 14.64
CA THR A 119 -14.33 8.10 15.87
C THR A 119 -14.43 6.83 16.72
N ILE A 120 -13.74 5.75 16.35
CA ILE A 120 -13.93 4.41 16.89
C ILE A 120 -12.82 4.02 17.85
N ASN A 121 -11.59 4.38 17.52
CA ASN A 121 -10.43 4.07 18.35
C ASN A 121 -9.46 5.28 18.38
N ALA A 122 -8.45 5.19 19.24
CA ALA A 122 -7.43 6.22 19.39
C ALA A 122 -6.27 6.09 18.38
N GLU A 123 -6.39 5.24 17.36
CA GLU A 123 -5.35 4.99 16.37
C GLU A 123 -5.00 6.25 15.59
N VAL A 124 -3.72 6.57 15.55
CA VAL A 124 -3.18 7.63 14.70
C VAL A 124 -2.61 6.98 13.45
N SER A 125 -3.26 7.21 12.33
CA SER A 125 -2.86 6.65 11.05
C SER A 125 -2.88 7.71 9.95
N SER A 126 -2.01 7.51 8.96
CA SER A 126 -1.97 8.30 7.73
C SER A 126 -2.11 7.36 6.53
N GLN A 127 -2.71 7.84 5.46
CA GLN A 127 -2.96 7.03 4.28
C GLN A 127 -2.58 7.79 3.01
N LEU A 128 -1.97 7.07 2.05
CA LEU A 128 -1.84 7.48 0.67
C LEU A 128 -2.75 6.60 -0.18
N THR A 129 -3.67 7.23 -0.89
CA THR A 129 -4.58 6.56 -1.82
C THR A 129 -3.89 6.25 -3.14
N GLY A 130 -4.41 5.28 -3.91
CA GLY A 130 -3.88 4.95 -5.23
C GLY A 130 -3.85 6.14 -6.20
N ARG A 131 -4.78 7.07 -6.09
CA ARG A 131 -4.77 8.30 -6.90
C ARG A 131 -3.60 9.20 -6.52
N GLU A 132 -3.36 9.41 -5.23
CA GLU A 132 -2.22 10.20 -4.75
C GLU A 132 -0.90 9.55 -5.17
N ILE A 133 -0.76 8.23 -4.98
CA ILE A 133 0.42 7.47 -5.38
C ILE A 133 0.69 7.61 -6.89
N ALA A 134 -0.36 7.56 -7.73
CA ALA A 134 -0.23 7.68 -9.18
C ALA A 134 0.15 9.09 -9.65
N THR A 135 -0.20 10.13 -8.88
CA THR A 135 0.09 11.53 -9.21
C THR A 135 1.38 12.07 -8.59
N LEU A 136 1.90 11.41 -7.55
CA LEU A 136 3.14 11.81 -6.90
C LEU A 136 4.34 11.53 -7.80
N PRO A 137 5.27 12.47 -7.95
CA PRO A 137 6.55 12.22 -8.60
C PRO A 137 7.45 11.40 -7.67
N ILE A 138 7.27 10.08 -7.69
CA ILE A 138 8.05 9.15 -6.87
C ILE A 138 9.34 8.82 -7.62
N GLU A 139 10.46 9.34 -7.13
CA GLU A 139 11.76 9.07 -7.73
C GLU A 139 12.08 7.57 -7.72
N GLY A 140 12.46 7.06 -8.88
CA GLY A 140 12.80 5.65 -9.06
C GLY A 140 11.64 4.68 -8.84
N ARG A 141 10.40 5.17 -8.76
CA ARG A 141 9.21 4.37 -8.38
C ARG A 141 9.42 3.58 -7.07
N ASP A 142 10.27 4.11 -6.20
CA ASP A 142 10.47 3.56 -4.86
C ASP A 142 9.36 4.02 -3.92
N ILE A 143 8.47 3.11 -3.58
CA ILE A 143 7.28 3.40 -2.78
C ILE A 143 7.62 4.00 -1.40
N THR A 144 8.79 3.70 -0.84
CA THR A 144 9.20 4.24 0.46
C THR A 144 9.41 5.76 0.41
N ARG A 145 9.76 6.30 -0.76
CA ARG A 145 9.93 7.76 -0.95
C ARG A 145 8.60 8.52 -0.90
N ALA A 146 7.49 7.88 -1.21
CA ALA A 146 6.17 8.48 -1.06
C ALA A 146 5.82 8.70 0.42
N LEU A 147 6.36 7.87 1.31
CA LEU A 147 6.06 7.90 2.74
C LEU A 147 6.58 9.15 3.46
N TYR A 148 7.70 9.72 2.99
CA TYR A 148 8.27 10.94 3.60
C TYR A 148 7.38 12.18 3.48
N ARG A 149 6.24 12.06 2.79
CA ARG A 149 5.19 13.09 2.73
C ARG A 149 4.14 12.95 3.83
N LEU A 150 4.15 11.81 4.52
CA LEU A 150 3.22 11.56 5.62
C LEU A 150 3.73 12.18 6.91
N PRO A 151 2.82 12.65 7.78
CA PRO A 151 3.19 13.12 9.12
C PRO A 151 3.94 12.04 9.90
N ASN A 152 4.91 12.46 10.69
CA ASN A 152 5.70 11.60 11.57
C ASN A 152 6.55 10.53 10.84
N VAL A 153 6.71 10.62 9.53
CA VAL A 153 7.57 9.74 8.74
C VAL A 153 8.75 10.53 8.20
N THR A 154 9.96 10.06 8.48
CA THR A 154 11.21 10.70 8.05
C THR A 154 12.15 9.69 7.43
N GLN A 155 13.07 10.20 6.61
CA GLN A 155 14.18 9.39 6.13
C GLN A 155 15.16 9.16 7.28
N ALA A 156 15.47 7.90 7.54
CA ALA A 156 16.54 7.52 8.46
C ALA A 156 17.84 7.28 7.69
N THR A 157 18.96 7.57 8.35
CA THR A 157 20.25 7.03 7.93
C THR A 157 20.37 5.62 8.50
N GLY A 158 20.32 4.62 7.64
CA GLY A 158 20.51 3.23 8.05
C GLY A 158 21.94 3.02 8.59
N PHE A 159 22.07 2.07 9.49
CA PHE A 159 23.39 1.65 10.02
C PHE A 159 24.26 1.02 8.93
N TYR A 160 23.62 0.42 7.93
CA TYR A 160 24.24 -0.12 6.72
C TYR A 160 23.56 0.50 5.47
N PRO A 161 24.23 0.52 4.32
CA PRO A 161 23.60 0.99 3.07
C PRO A 161 22.31 0.26 2.72
N GLU A 162 22.16 -0.97 3.19
CA GLU A 162 21.01 -1.85 2.96
C GLU A 162 19.93 -1.77 4.04
N ALA A 163 20.18 -1.06 5.15
CA ALA A 163 19.23 -0.94 6.23
C ALA A 163 18.00 -0.14 5.79
N PRO A 164 16.82 -0.39 6.40
CA PRO A 164 15.62 0.38 6.12
C PRO A 164 15.84 1.86 6.37
N ASN A 165 15.34 2.68 5.47
CA ASN A 165 15.52 4.12 5.53
C ASN A 165 14.25 4.89 5.95
N VAL A 166 13.23 4.18 6.44
CA VAL A 166 11.98 4.77 6.91
C VAL A 166 11.95 4.77 8.43
N SER A 167 11.94 5.96 9.02
CA SER A 167 11.74 6.15 10.46
C SER A 167 10.34 6.71 10.70
N ILE A 168 9.62 6.13 11.64
CA ILE A 168 8.32 6.60 12.11
C ILE A 168 8.51 7.15 13.54
N ASN A 169 7.97 8.33 13.83
CA ASN A 169 8.10 9.01 15.12
C ASN A 169 9.55 9.24 15.58
N GLY A 170 10.52 9.28 14.65
CA GLY A 170 11.94 9.46 14.98
C GLY A 170 12.61 8.22 15.57
N ALA A 171 11.94 7.08 15.65
CA ALA A 171 12.52 5.84 16.17
C ALA A 171 13.40 5.14 15.14
N ASN A 172 14.18 4.14 15.60
CA ASN A 172 15.09 3.40 14.75
C ASN A 172 14.32 2.61 13.67
N SER A 173 14.67 2.80 12.41
CA SER A 173 14.02 2.17 11.25
C SER A 173 14.03 0.63 11.26
N LEU A 174 14.92 0.00 12.00
CA LEU A 174 14.98 -1.46 12.17
C LEU A 174 13.73 -2.03 12.86
N TYR A 175 12.97 -1.20 13.58
CA TYR A 175 11.80 -1.63 14.34
C TYR A 175 10.48 -1.29 13.63
N THR A 176 10.52 -0.92 12.36
CA THR A 176 9.33 -0.69 11.54
C THR A 176 8.76 -2.03 11.06
N ASN A 177 7.46 -2.23 11.23
CA ASN A 177 6.78 -3.43 10.73
C ASN A 177 6.23 -3.18 9.32
N TYR A 178 6.64 -3.99 8.36
CA TYR A 178 6.21 -3.92 6.97
C TYR A 178 5.22 -5.04 6.66
N LEU A 179 4.04 -4.69 6.18
CA LEU A 179 2.98 -5.64 5.84
C LEU A 179 2.53 -5.46 4.39
N ILE A 180 2.04 -6.55 3.80
CA ILE A 180 1.33 -6.56 2.51
C ILE A 180 -0.02 -7.26 2.72
N ASP A 181 -1.12 -6.53 2.52
CA ASP A 181 -2.48 -6.99 2.81
C ASP A 181 -2.60 -7.54 4.25
N GLY A 182 -1.89 -6.92 5.22
CA GLY A 182 -1.86 -7.32 6.61
C GLY A 182 -0.96 -8.52 6.95
N LEU A 183 -0.25 -9.08 5.98
CA LEU A 183 0.64 -10.21 6.18
C LEU A 183 2.10 -9.77 6.18
N ASP A 184 2.92 -10.50 6.94
CA ASP A 184 4.32 -10.18 7.17
C ASP A 184 5.15 -10.06 5.89
N ASN A 185 5.91 -8.97 5.80
CA ASN A 185 6.89 -8.70 4.75
C ASN A 185 8.26 -8.28 5.33
N ASN A 186 8.54 -8.63 6.58
CA ASN A 186 9.78 -8.23 7.25
C ASN A 186 10.91 -9.21 6.98
N GLU A 187 12.04 -8.69 6.58
CA GLU A 187 13.29 -9.40 6.53
C GLU A 187 13.91 -9.37 7.94
N ASN A 188 14.27 -10.54 8.47
CA ASN A 188 14.59 -10.68 9.89
C ASN A 188 16.05 -10.37 10.23
N PHE A 189 16.92 -10.16 9.24
CA PHE A 189 18.35 -9.92 9.47
C PHE A 189 18.65 -8.43 9.62
N LEU A 190 18.17 -7.59 8.70
CA LEU A 190 18.40 -6.14 8.72
C LEU A 190 17.12 -5.32 8.93
N GLY A 191 15.98 -5.97 9.19
CA GLY A 191 14.71 -5.29 9.46
C GLY A 191 14.08 -4.60 8.25
N GLY A 192 14.50 -4.93 7.03
CA GLY A 192 13.94 -4.40 5.80
C GLY A 192 12.72 -5.17 5.29
N MET A 193 12.30 -4.86 4.08
CA MET A 193 11.23 -5.59 3.39
C MET A 193 11.79 -6.83 2.67
N LYS A 194 11.14 -7.99 2.82
CA LYS A 194 11.43 -9.19 2.00
C LYS A 194 11.19 -8.93 0.52
N PHE A 195 10.11 -8.24 0.22
CA PHE A 195 9.69 -7.91 -1.13
C PHE A 195 9.34 -6.42 -1.23
N ASN A 196 10.02 -5.70 -2.12
CA ASN A 196 9.69 -4.32 -2.42
C ASN A 196 8.51 -4.29 -3.38
N ILE A 197 7.36 -3.87 -2.87
CA ILE A 197 6.14 -3.82 -3.67
C ILE A 197 6.24 -2.74 -4.74
N PRO A 198 6.00 -3.07 -6.03
CA PRO A 198 5.96 -2.09 -7.09
C PRO A 198 4.81 -1.09 -6.93
N VAL A 199 5.04 0.16 -7.33
CA VAL A 199 3.99 1.19 -7.40
C VAL A 199 2.80 0.71 -8.25
N GLY A 200 3.07 0.00 -9.35
CA GLY A 200 2.04 -0.56 -10.23
C GLY A 200 1.16 -1.63 -9.59
N PHE A 201 1.60 -2.25 -8.50
CA PHE A 201 0.83 -3.25 -7.73
C PHE A 201 0.23 -2.70 -6.43
N THR A 202 0.51 -1.43 -6.10
CA THR A 202 0.06 -0.78 -4.87
C THR A 202 -1.27 -0.07 -5.07
N GLN A 203 -2.28 -0.43 -4.27
CA GLN A 203 -3.60 0.20 -4.24
C GLN A 203 -3.63 1.36 -3.24
N ASN A 204 -3.23 1.12 -2.02
CA ASN A 204 -3.17 2.09 -0.92
C ASN A 204 -1.95 1.80 -0.05
N ILE A 205 -1.54 2.81 0.70
CA ILE A 205 -0.54 2.67 1.77
C ILE A 205 -1.16 3.24 3.04
N SER A 206 -1.09 2.48 4.12
CA SER A 206 -1.46 2.95 5.45
C SER A 206 -0.26 2.91 6.36
N VAL A 207 -0.03 3.99 7.09
CA VAL A 207 1.01 4.07 8.11
C VAL A 207 0.35 4.31 9.46
N LEU A 208 0.51 3.35 10.37
CA LEU A 208 0.02 3.43 11.73
C LEU A 208 1.16 3.93 12.62
N THR A 209 0.99 5.09 13.20
CA THR A 209 2.08 5.75 13.94
C THR A 209 1.95 5.64 15.45
N SER A 210 0.73 5.57 15.98
CA SER A 210 0.49 5.50 17.43
C SER A 210 -0.86 4.85 17.74
N ASN A 211 -0.98 4.29 18.93
CA ASN A 211 -2.23 3.73 19.50
C ASN A 211 -2.93 2.69 18.61
N TYR A 212 -2.16 2.01 17.76
CA TYR A 212 -2.69 0.93 16.93
C TYR A 212 -2.97 -0.32 17.76
N SER A 213 -3.82 -1.21 17.23
CA SER A 213 -4.21 -2.46 17.88
C SER A 213 -3.02 -3.36 18.18
N ALA A 214 -3.10 -4.12 19.28
CA ALA A 214 -2.09 -5.11 19.67
C ALA A 214 -1.90 -6.24 18.63
N GLU A 215 -2.81 -6.40 17.68
CA GLU A 215 -2.64 -7.32 16.54
C GLU A 215 -1.46 -6.96 15.65
N TYR A 216 -1.07 -5.68 15.60
CA TYR A 216 0.11 -5.17 14.89
C TYR A 216 1.38 -5.23 15.77
N GLY A 217 1.61 -6.35 16.44
CA GLY A 217 2.82 -6.57 17.21
C GLY A 217 4.10 -6.46 16.37
N TRP A 218 5.24 -6.82 16.94
CA TRP A 218 6.56 -6.82 16.27
C TRP A 218 7.04 -5.45 15.77
N THR A 219 6.64 -4.40 16.44
CA THR A 219 7.12 -3.07 16.13
C THR A 219 7.33 -2.24 17.40
N GLY A 220 8.42 -1.51 17.44
CA GLY A 220 8.65 -0.46 18.43
C GLY A 220 8.50 0.94 17.84
N ASN A 221 8.12 1.03 16.57
CA ASN A 221 8.18 2.26 15.80
C ASN A 221 6.84 2.60 15.14
N GLY A 222 6.27 1.64 14.40
CA GLY A 222 5.02 1.82 13.66
C GLY A 222 4.86 0.76 12.58
N VAL A 223 3.70 0.75 11.95
CA VAL A 223 3.33 -0.24 10.95
C VAL A 223 3.14 0.42 9.61
N PHE A 224 3.79 -0.12 8.61
CA PHE A 224 3.63 0.23 7.22
C PHE A 224 2.91 -0.89 6.50
N ASN A 225 1.65 -0.68 6.15
CA ASN A 225 0.82 -1.69 5.48
C ASN A 225 0.45 -1.25 4.07
N ILE A 226 0.83 -2.06 3.09
CA ILE A 226 0.49 -1.87 1.69
C ILE A 226 -0.70 -2.75 1.32
N THR A 227 -1.73 -2.14 0.77
CA THR A 227 -2.82 -2.88 0.11
C THR A 227 -2.47 -3.11 -1.34
N SER A 228 -2.49 -4.35 -1.78
CA SER A 228 -2.25 -4.71 -3.17
C SER A 228 -3.45 -4.41 -4.07
N LYS A 229 -3.19 -4.07 -5.35
CA LYS A 229 -4.25 -3.92 -6.36
C LYS A 229 -4.97 -5.24 -6.61
N SER A 230 -6.26 -5.14 -6.88
CA SER A 230 -7.13 -6.24 -7.32
C SER A 230 -7.82 -5.85 -8.62
N GLY A 231 -8.28 -6.85 -9.39
CA GLY A 231 -9.12 -6.60 -10.55
C GLY A 231 -10.52 -6.12 -10.19
N SER A 232 -11.24 -5.67 -11.20
CA SER A 232 -12.64 -5.26 -11.13
C SER A 232 -13.41 -5.81 -12.36
N ASN A 233 -14.71 -5.52 -12.45
CA ASN A 233 -15.50 -5.91 -13.62
C ASN A 233 -15.03 -5.24 -14.93
N ALA A 234 -14.42 -4.07 -14.85
CA ALA A 234 -13.79 -3.40 -15.97
C ALA A 234 -12.31 -3.82 -16.06
N THR A 235 -11.88 -4.20 -17.24
CA THR A 235 -10.46 -4.43 -17.49
C THR A 235 -9.75 -3.08 -17.56
N THR A 236 -8.73 -2.93 -16.72
CA THR A 236 -7.88 -1.74 -16.67
C THR A 236 -6.42 -2.16 -16.70
N GLY A 237 -5.57 -1.31 -17.26
CA GLY A 237 -4.15 -1.60 -17.29
C GLY A 237 -3.33 -0.34 -17.51
N GLU A 238 -2.05 -0.46 -17.22
CA GLU A 238 -1.03 0.56 -17.43
C GLU A 238 0.24 -0.10 -17.94
N ALA A 239 0.99 0.61 -18.77
CA ALA A 239 2.34 0.25 -19.14
C ALA A 239 3.19 1.51 -19.14
N PHE A 240 4.46 1.40 -18.78
CA PHE A 240 5.35 2.55 -18.73
C PHE A 240 6.77 2.17 -19.11
N TYR A 241 7.48 3.15 -19.60
CA TYR A 241 8.94 3.14 -19.74
C TYR A 241 9.48 4.48 -19.27
N LEU A 242 10.40 4.45 -18.31
CA LEU A 242 11.06 5.62 -17.77
C LEU A 242 12.56 5.49 -17.97
N VAL A 243 13.20 6.58 -18.34
CA VAL A 243 14.64 6.63 -18.53
C VAL A 243 15.24 7.84 -17.84
N ARG A 244 16.35 7.63 -17.14
CA ARG A 244 17.30 8.66 -16.75
C ARG A 244 18.57 8.44 -17.58
N PRO A 245 18.79 9.24 -18.62
CA PRO A 245 19.87 8.98 -19.59
C PRO A 245 21.29 9.25 -19.08
N GLY A 246 21.41 9.87 -17.89
CA GLY A 246 22.68 10.06 -17.20
C GLY A 246 23.59 11.08 -17.86
N PRO A 247 24.92 10.79 -18.00
CA PRO A 247 25.93 11.77 -18.37
C PRO A 247 25.70 12.48 -19.70
N ALA A 248 24.88 11.93 -20.57
CA ALA A 248 24.58 12.57 -21.88
C ALA A 248 23.86 13.91 -21.72
N ILE A 249 22.99 14.03 -20.69
CA ILE A 249 22.21 15.25 -20.42
C ILE A 249 22.36 15.80 -19.01
N ASP A 250 22.93 15.02 -18.07
CA ASP A 250 23.15 15.46 -16.69
C ASP A 250 24.31 16.46 -16.63
N ALA A 251 24.05 17.64 -16.06
CA ALA A 251 25.14 18.57 -15.74
C ALA A 251 25.91 18.08 -14.50
N PRO A 252 27.23 18.20 -14.45
CA PRO A 252 28.00 17.90 -13.26
C PRO A 252 27.60 18.86 -12.13
N SER A 253 27.38 18.34 -10.92
CA SER A 253 27.17 19.17 -9.73
C SER A 253 28.40 20.03 -9.49
N ARG A 254 28.21 21.27 -8.96
CA ARG A 254 29.33 22.08 -8.45
C ARG A 254 30.16 21.37 -7.36
N TYR A 255 29.54 20.39 -6.71
CA TYR A 255 30.17 19.54 -5.68
C TYR A 255 30.60 18.16 -6.23
N ALA A 256 30.53 17.97 -7.58
CA ALA A 256 31.01 16.75 -8.18
C ALA A 256 32.49 16.55 -7.84
N GLN A 257 32.83 15.30 -7.64
CA GLN A 257 34.21 14.88 -7.48
C GLN A 257 35.09 15.36 -8.64
N ARG A 258 36.33 15.54 -8.33
CA ARG A 258 37.32 15.90 -9.35
C ARG A 258 38.30 14.75 -9.56
N ASP A 259 38.67 14.54 -10.80
CA ASP A 259 39.73 13.63 -11.15
C ASP A 259 41.11 14.18 -10.69
N LEU A 260 42.17 13.42 -10.93
CA LEU A 260 43.54 13.85 -10.60
C LEU A 260 43.98 15.13 -11.30
N SER A 261 43.36 15.45 -12.42
CA SER A 261 43.60 16.66 -13.21
C SER A 261 42.70 17.84 -12.78
N GLY A 262 41.83 17.63 -11.78
CA GLY A 262 40.91 18.65 -11.27
C GLY A 262 39.60 18.81 -12.03
N ASN A 263 39.33 17.98 -13.05
CA ASN A 263 38.08 18.05 -13.82
C ASN A 263 36.92 17.42 -13.06
N PRO A 264 35.68 17.97 -13.13
CA PRO A 264 34.50 17.36 -12.56
C PRO A 264 34.26 15.96 -13.14
N VAL A 265 34.07 14.97 -12.28
CA VAL A 265 33.75 13.60 -12.68
C VAL A 265 32.24 13.41 -12.59
N LYS A 266 31.61 12.90 -13.63
CA LYS A 266 30.22 12.46 -13.63
C LYS A 266 30.14 11.04 -13.08
N ASP A 267 29.09 10.74 -12.26
CA ASP A 267 28.91 9.41 -11.67
C ASP A 267 28.45 8.34 -12.66
N GLY A 268 28.21 8.69 -13.92
CA GLY A 268 27.78 7.78 -14.97
C GLY A 268 26.41 7.13 -14.75
N PHE A 269 25.64 7.59 -13.76
CA PHE A 269 24.37 6.97 -13.40
C PHE A 269 23.34 7.06 -14.52
N GLN A 270 22.85 5.91 -14.96
CA GLN A 270 21.76 5.76 -15.90
C GLN A 270 20.72 4.81 -15.31
N ARG A 271 19.44 5.07 -15.56
CA ARG A 271 18.35 4.19 -15.13
C ARG A 271 17.39 3.95 -16.25
N HIS A 272 17.05 2.68 -16.44
CA HIS A 272 15.96 2.24 -17.30
C HIS A 272 14.95 1.48 -16.47
N GLN A 273 13.69 1.91 -16.51
CA GLN A 273 12.60 1.26 -15.81
C GLN A 273 11.46 0.99 -16.78
N ALA A 274 10.99 -0.24 -16.82
CA ALA A 274 9.86 -0.65 -17.62
C ALA A 274 8.91 -1.50 -16.80
N GLY A 275 7.62 -1.44 -17.09
CA GLY A 275 6.67 -2.27 -16.42
C GLY A 275 5.28 -2.16 -17.02
N PHE A 276 4.44 -3.08 -16.59
CA PHE A 276 3.03 -3.08 -16.90
C PHE A 276 2.22 -3.63 -15.73
N GLY A 277 0.97 -3.24 -15.66
CA GLY A 277 -0.02 -3.79 -14.77
C GLY A 277 -1.35 -3.94 -15.51
N VAL A 278 -2.04 -5.05 -15.33
CA VAL A 278 -3.36 -5.28 -15.91
C VAL A 278 -4.23 -6.08 -14.95
N GLY A 279 -5.47 -5.64 -14.81
CA GLY A 279 -6.48 -6.33 -14.00
C GLY A 279 -7.85 -6.28 -14.62
N GLY A 280 -8.68 -7.25 -14.26
CA GLY A 280 -10.03 -7.38 -14.78
C GLY A 280 -10.79 -8.54 -14.15
N ALA A 281 -11.93 -8.90 -14.73
CA ALA A 281 -12.72 -10.03 -14.32
C ALA A 281 -12.44 -11.24 -15.22
N LEU A 282 -12.07 -12.39 -14.62
CA LEU A 282 -12.17 -13.70 -15.29
C LEU A 282 -13.63 -14.12 -15.37
N ARG A 283 -14.40 -13.80 -14.34
CA ARG A 283 -15.86 -13.94 -14.30
C ARG A 283 -16.45 -12.73 -13.60
N LYS A 284 -17.29 -11.98 -14.30
CA LYS A 284 -17.93 -10.78 -13.73
C LYS A 284 -18.59 -11.08 -12.39
N ASP A 285 -18.48 -10.14 -11.47
CA ASP A 285 -19.00 -10.15 -10.10
C ASP A 285 -18.48 -11.28 -9.21
N ARG A 286 -17.57 -12.14 -9.73
CA ARG A 286 -17.13 -13.34 -9.02
C ARG A 286 -15.63 -13.55 -8.92
N THR A 287 -14.91 -13.46 -10.03
CA THR A 287 -13.48 -13.79 -10.06
C THR A 287 -12.72 -12.69 -10.76
N PHE A 288 -11.80 -12.10 -10.03
CA PHE A 288 -11.00 -10.98 -10.49
C PHE A 288 -9.52 -11.35 -10.45
N TYR A 289 -8.74 -10.75 -11.33
CA TYR A 289 -7.30 -10.91 -11.36
C TYR A 289 -6.61 -9.57 -11.49
N TYR A 290 -5.40 -9.49 -10.98
CA TYR A 290 -4.47 -8.41 -11.26
C TYR A 290 -3.06 -8.99 -11.37
N VAL A 291 -2.33 -8.61 -12.41
CA VAL A 291 -0.91 -8.96 -12.62
C VAL A 291 -0.11 -7.72 -12.87
N ASN A 292 1.13 -7.71 -12.36
CA ASN A 292 2.08 -6.63 -12.53
C ASN A 292 3.48 -7.20 -12.72
N ALA A 293 4.25 -6.61 -13.62
CA ALA A 293 5.67 -6.86 -13.77
C ALA A 293 6.41 -5.54 -13.94
N GLU A 294 7.46 -5.36 -13.15
CA GLU A 294 8.34 -4.18 -13.25
C GLU A 294 9.79 -4.61 -13.24
N GLN A 295 10.60 -3.97 -14.10
CA GLN A 295 12.02 -4.14 -14.13
C GLN A 295 12.73 -2.80 -14.13
N THR A 296 13.76 -2.70 -13.28
CA THR A 296 14.67 -1.57 -13.23
C THR A 296 16.08 -2.05 -13.48
N VAL A 297 16.81 -1.34 -14.34
CA VAL A 297 18.23 -1.53 -14.57
C VAL A 297 18.93 -0.21 -14.28
N ASP A 298 19.81 -0.22 -13.29
CA ASP A 298 20.66 0.92 -12.94
C ASP A 298 22.10 0.63 -13.39
N LEU A 299 22.64 1.55 -14.16
CA LEU A 299 24.05 1.61 -14.50
C LEU A 299 24.70 2.69 -13.63
N LYS A 300 25.78 2.35 -12.96
CA LYS A 300 26.45 3.28 -12.06
C LYS A 300 27.96 3.13 -12.18
N ASP A 301 28.63 4.25 -12.36
CA ASP A 301 30.08 4.28 -12.40
C ASP A 301 30.62 4.73 -11.05
N ASN A 302 31.50 3.92 -10.46
CA ASN A 302 32.34 4.31 -9.34
C ASN A 302 33.71 4.77 -9.87
N LEU A 303 34.39 5.64 -9.14
CA LEU A 303 35.74 6.08 -9.45
C LEU A 303 36.74 5.22 -8.65
N LEU A 304 37.60 4.48 -9.38
CA LEU A 304 38.79 3.87 -8.82
C LEU A 304 39.93 4.88 -8.90
N ARG A 305 40.43 5.34 -7.75
CA ARG A 305 41.44 6.37 -7.65
C ARG A 305 42.55 5.94 -6.70
N VAL A 306 43.69 5.59 -7.28
CA VAL A 306 44.90 5.19 -6.54
C VAL A 306 46.07 6.05 -7.02
N PRO A 307 46.26 7.26 -6.45
CA PRO A 307 47.26 8.22 -6.91
C PRO A 307 48.67 7.66 -6.92
N GLN A 308 49.03 6.82 -5.96
CA GLN A 308 50.35 6.20 -5.81
C GLN A 308 50.69 5.30 -7.00
N LEU A 309 49.69 4.77 -7.70
CA LEU A 309 49.84 3.91 -8.88
C LEU A 309 49.46 4.64 -10.16
N GLY A 310 49.13 5.91 -10.13
CA GLY A 310 48.66 6.67 -11.26
C GLY A 310 47.29 6.19 -11.81
N ILE A 311 46.53 5.44 -11.05
CA ILE A 311 45.24 4.88 -11.49
C ILE A 311 44.11 5.89 -11.20
N ASN A 312 43.37 6.22 -12.25
CA ASN A 312 42.18 7.06 -12.18
C ASN A 312 41.19 6.64 -13.28
N GLN A 313 40.29 5.73 -12.97
CA GLN A 313 39.36 5.15 -13.97
C GLN A 313 37.98 4.90 -13.42
N ALA A 314 36.95 5.01 -14.28
CA ALA A 314 35.59 4.62 -13.92
C ALA A 314 35.44 3.11 -13.99
N VAL A 315 34.75 2.56 -12.98
CA VAL A 315 34.38 1.15 -12.88
C VAL A 315 32.86 1.06 -12.90
N ARG A 316 32.32 0.42 -13.94
CA ARG A 316 30.87 0.30 -14.12
C ARG A 316 30.28 -0.87 -13.38
N GLY A 317 29.19 -0.63 -12.66
CA GLY A 317 28.33 -1.64 -12.06
C GLY A 317 26.93 -1.61 -12.67
N VAL A 318 26.26 -2.76 -12.62
CA VAL A 318 24.90 -2.94 -13.14
C VAL A 318 24.01 -3.55 -12.06
N ASN A 319 23.01 -2.80 -11.61
CA ASN A 319 22.01 -3.32 -10.68
C ASN A 319 20.73 -3.67 -11.43
N ARG A 320 20.15 -4.81 -11.11
CA ARG A 320 18.90 -5.28 -11.71
C ARG A 320 17.89 -5.59 -10.65
N PHE A 321 16.68 -5.05 -10.81
CA PHE A 321 15.55 -5.25 -9.92
C PHE A 321 14.37 -5.70 -10.77
N THR A 322 13.95 -6.95 -10.59
CA THR A 322 12.79 -7.52 -11.29
C THR A 322 11.75 -7.93 -10.27
N TYR A 323 10.54 -7.41 -10.40
CA TYR A 323 9.43 -7.68 -9.51
C TYR A 323 8.23 -8.19 -10.31
N LEU A 324 7.71 -9.32 -9.89
CA LEU A 324 6.52 -9.95 -10.45
C LEU A 324 5.47 -10.08 -9.35
N SER A 325 4.25 -9.69 -9.64
CA SER A 325 3.14 -9.76 -8.69
C SER A 325 1.86 -10.23 -9.39
N GLY A 326 1.14 -11.09 -8.72
CA GLY A 326 -0.17 -11.56 -9.18
C GLY A 326 -1.13 -11.74 -8.02
N LYS A 327 -2.40 -11.43 -8.25
CA LYS A 327 -3.48 -11.63 -7.29
C LYS A 327 -4.73 -12.12 -8.01
N ILE A 328 -5.40 -13.08 -7.38
CA ILE A 328 -6.72 -13.56 -7.79
C ILE A 328 -7.64 -13.46 -6.59
N ASP A 329 -8.76 -12.77 -6.77
CA ASP A 329 -9.84 -12.67 -5.78
C ASP A 329 -11.05 -13.44 -6.31
N HIS A 330 -11.63 -14.30 -5.48
CA HIS A 330 -12.79 -15.12 -5.84
C HIS A 330 -13.87 -15.01 -4.78
N HIS A 331 -15.06 -14.60 -5.17
CA HIS A 331 -16.27 -14.64 -4.35
C HIS A 331 -16.89 -16.04 -4.51
N VAL A 332 -16.57 -16.93 -3.59
CA VAL A 332 -17.10 -18.32 -3.60
C VAL A 332 -18.61 -18.29 -3.38
N THR A 333 -19.04 -17.50 -2.41
CA THR A 333 -20.44 -17.14 -2.12
C THR A 333 -20.53 -15.67 -1.72
N ASP A 334 -21.73 -15.14 -1.51
CA ASP A 334 -21.92 -13.77 -1.00
C ASP A 334 -21.32 -13.56 0.40
N ARG A 335 -21.01 -14.66 1.10
CA ARG A 335 -20.45 -14.67 2.45
C ARG A 335 -19.01 -15.12 2.54
N LEU A 336 -18.51 -15.84 1.54
CA LEU A 336 -17.16 -16.38 1.51
C LEU A 336 -16.36 -15.80 0.34
N ARG A 337 -15.29 -15.11 0.67
CA ARG A 337 -14.29 -14.60 -0.26
C ARG A 337 -12.96 -15.29 -0.03
N SER A 338 -12.28 -15.63 -1.11
CA SER A 338 -10.93 -16.20 -1.13
C SER A 338 -10.02 -15.34 -2.00
N SER A 339 -8.80 -15.11 -1.56
CA SER A 339 -7.78 -14.34 -2.28
C SER A 339 -6.47 -15.11 -2.27
N LEU A 340 -5.84 -15.25 -3.43
CA LEU A 340 -4.50 -15.80 -3.59
C LEU A 340 -3.59 -14.72 -4.17
N ARG A 341 -2.46 -14.45 -3.50
CA ARG A 341 -1.45 -13.49 -3.94
C ARG A 341 -0.08 -14.16 -4.03
N VAL A 342 0.62 -13.87 -5.12
CA VAL A 342 2.01 -14.31 -5.33
C VAL A 342 2.85 -13.08 -5.66
N ASN A 343 3.99 -12.96 -4.97
CA ASN A 343 4.99 -11.92 -5.23
C ASN A 343 6.36 -12.58 -5.35
N ALA A 344 7.09 -12.26 -6.41
CA ALA A 344 8.45 -12.74 -6.64
C ALA A 344 9.38 -11.57 -6.97
N GLY A 345 10.49 -11.46 -6.24
CA GLY A 345 11.52 -10.47 -6.45
C GLY A 345 12.84 -11.15 -6.81
N LEU A 346 13.46 -10.70 -7.90
CA LEU A 346 14.79 -11.09 -8.32
C LEU A 346 15.64 -9.83 -8.39
N VAL A 347 16.54 -9.68 -7.43
CA VAL A 347 17.36 -8.48 -7.28
C VAL A 347 18.83 -8.86 -7.28
N ASN A 348 19.59 -8.24 -8.18
CA ASN A 348 21.04 -8.36 -8.24
C ASN A 348 21.66 -6.97 -8.12
N ILE A 349 22.54 -6.79 -7.15
CA ILE A 349 23.26 -5.54 -6.87
C ILE A 349 24.75 -5.80 -6.96
N GLN A 350 25.43 -5.08 -7.84
CA GLN A 350 26.88 -5.17 -7.98
C GLN A 350 27.58 -4.13 -7.11
N GLN A 351 28.55 -4.60 -6.36
CA GLN A 351 29.55 -3.78 -5.67
C GLN A 351 30.85 -3.87 -6.49
N GLN A 352 30.91 -3.07 -7.55
CA GLN A 352 31.91 -3.17 -8.63
C GLN A 352 33.33 -2.71 -8.22
N GLY A 353 33.55 -2.29 -6.99
CA GLY A 353 34.79 -1.64 -6.56
C GLY A 353 34.79 -0.13 -6.80
N GLY A 354 35.92 0.53 -6.61
CA GLY A 354 36.00 1.98 -6.58
C GLY A 354 35.18 2.58 -5.43
N GLY A 355 34.75 3.83 -5.58
CA GLY A 355 33.85 4.51 -4.65
C GLY A 355 33.16 5.68 -5.34
N LEU A 356 32.03 6.13 -4.79
CA LEU A 356 31.31 7.31 -5.31
C LEU A 356 32.21 8.56 -5.30
N GLU A 357 33.04 8.65 -4.27
CA GLU A 357 33.95 9.77 -4.02
C GLU A 357 35.42 9.43 -4.31
N GLY A 358 35.69 8.38 -5.09
CA GLY A 358 37.02 7.83 -5.32
C GLY A 358 37.37 6.81 -4.24
N GLY A 359 37.37 5.54 -4.59
CA GLY A 359 37.77 4.43 -3.72
C GLY A 359 39.01 3.75 -4.24
N VAL A 360 39.69 3.03 -3.36
CA VAL A 360 40.90 2.24 -3.68
C VAL A 360 40.60 0.77 -3.90
N THR A 361 39.34 0.35 -3.79
CA THR A 361 38.92 -1.05 -3.96
C THR A 361 38.96 -1.42 -5.45
N PHE A 362 39.81 -2.37 -5.80
CA PHE A 362 39.90 -2.87 -7.17
C PHE A 362 38.65 -3.69 -7.57
N PRO A 363 38.29 -3.77 -8.85
CA PRO A 363 37.16 -4.56 -9.34
C PRO A 363 37.26 -6.05 -8.97
N SER A 364 38.47 -6.59 -8.84
CA SER A 364 38.71 -7.97 -8.41
C SER A 364 38.31 -8.26 -6.95
N ALA A 365 38.16 -7.21 -6.15
CA ALA A 365 37.64 -7.28 -4.77
C ALA A 365 36.14 -6.85 -4.72
N GLY A 366 35.52 -6.63 -5.85
CA GLY A 366 34.09 -6.42 -5.94
C GLY A 366 33.32 -7.72 -5.71
N TYR A 367 32.03 -7.59 -5.40
CA TYR A 367 31.12 -8.73 -5.18
C TYR A 367 29.73 -8.40 -5.70
N SER A 368 28.88 -9.41 -5.85
CA SER A 368 27.48 -9.20 -6.12
C SER A 368 26.60 -9.68 -4.96
N GLN A 369 25.45 -9.07 -4.84
CA GLN A 369 24.41 -9.45 -3.87
C GLN A 369 23.17 -9.88 -4.62
N ASP A 370 22.75 -11.11 -4.42
CA ASP A 370 21.46 -11.61 -4.89
C ASP A 370 20.45 -11.60 -3.75
N ARG A 371 19.40 -10.81 -3.90
CA ARG A 371 18.29 -10.71 -2.94
C ARG A 371 17.01 -11.22 -3.61
N ASN A 372 16.73 -12.49 -3.41
CA ASN A 372 15.60 -13.13 -4.05
C ASN A 372 14.50 -13.40 -3.03
N SER A 373 13.27 -13.06 -3.40
CA SER A 373 12.10 -13.24 -2.55
C SER A 373 10.96 -13.96 -3.27
N LEU A 374 10.23 -14.77 -2.53
CA LEU A 374 8.99 -15.39 -2.97
C LEU A 374 8.00 -15.38 -1.81
N LEU A 375 6.87 -14.71 -1.99
CA LEU A 375 5.78 -14.68 -1.04
C LEU A 375 4.53 -15.22 -1.71
N VAL A 376 3.91 -16.20 -1.09
CA VAL A 376 2.62 -16.77 -1.50
C VAL A 376 1.67 -16.64 -0.33
N ALA A 377 0.57 -15.95 -0.51
CA ALA A 377 -0.42 -15.69 0.52
C ALA A 377 -1.81 -16.13 0.07
N TRP A 378 -2.49 -16.87 0.93
CA TRP A 378 -3.88 -17.28 0.74
C TRP A 378 -4.70 -16.76 1.92
N GLN A 379 -5.72 -15.98 1.62
CA GLN A 379 -6.58 -15.33 2.60
C GLN A 379 -8.03 -15.67 2.32
N ASN A 380 -8.76 -16.07 3.35
CA ASN A 380 -10.20 -16.30 3.28
C ASN A 380 -10.91 -15.44 4.30
N SER A 381 -12.05 -14.90 3.91
CA SER A 381 -12.95 -14.18 4.79
C SER A 381 -14.34 -14.75 4.65
N TYR A 382 -14.90 -15.20 5.77
CA TYR A 382 -16.26 -15.73 5.86
C TYR A 382 -17.11 -14.88 6.80
N ARG A 383 -18.28 -14.47 6.34
CA ARG A 383 -19.31 -13.78 7.13
C ARG A 383 -20.39 -14.76 7.55
N GLY A 384 -20.37 -15.18 8.80
CA GLY A 384 -21.46 -15.92 9.42
C GLY A 384 -22.59 -15.01 9.94
N VAL A 385 -23.59 -15.62 10.51
CA VAL A 385 -24.63 -14.90 11.27
C VAL A 385 -24.07 -14.64 12.67
N GLY A 386 -23.78 -13.37 12.99
CA GLY A 386 -23.24 -12.98 14.29
C GLY A 386 -21.73 -13.19 14.48
N PHE A 387 -20.99 -13.66 13.46
CA PHE A 387 -19.53 -13.79 13.53
C PHE A 387 -18.87 -13.61 12.16
N THR A 388 -17.59 -13.27 12.18
CA THR A 388 -16.72 -13.27 11.00
C THR A 388 -15.52 -14.17 11.28
N SER A 389 -15.11 -14.95 10.29
CA SER A 389 -13.91 -15.78 10.38
C SER A 389 -12.96 -15.40 9.27
N GLU A 390 -11.68 -15.23 9.63
CA GLU A 390 -10.60 -14.97 8.70
C GLU A 390 -9.52 -16.02 8.86
N THR A 391 -9.04 -16.53 7.73
CA THR A 391 -7.96 -17.49 7.68
C THR A 391 -6.90 -16.95 6.75
N ASN A 392 -5.70 -16.79 7.28
CA ASN A 392 -4.56 -16.27 6.56
C ASN A 392 -3.43 -17.31 6.61
N LEU A 393 -2.97 -17.75 5.43
CA LEU A 393 -1.82 -18.62 5.29
C LEU A 393 -0.81 -17.95 4.38
N GLN A 394 0.44 -17.89 4.83
CA GLN A 394 1.52 -17.32 4.04
C GLN A 394 2.76 -18.20 4.08
N TYR A 395 3.31 -18.44 2.90
CA TYR A 395 4.67 -18.89 2.74
C TYR A 395 5.53 -17.74 2.26
N ALA A 396 6.62 -17.45 2.94
CA ALA A 396 7.55 -16.40 2.56
C ALA A 396 8.99 -16.92 2.63
N ARG A 397 9.71 -16.78 1.54
CA ARG A 397 11.13 -17.10 1.45
C ARG A 397 11.89 -15.86 0.99
N PHE A 398 12.92 -15.51 1.73
CA PHE A 398 13.90 -14.48 1.36
C PHE A 398 15.29 -15.12 1.38
N ARG A 399 16.06 -14.88 0.34
CA ARG A 399 17.43 -15.36 0.23
C ARG A 399 18.34 -14.20 -0.13
N TRP A 400 19.36 -14.03 0.66
CA TRP A 400 20.39 -13.05 0.43
C TRP A 400 21.74 -13.77 0.33
N ASN A 401 22.34 -13.71 -0.85
CA ASN A 401 23.65 -14.29 -1.13
C ASN A 401 24.63 -13.22 -1.57
N TYR A 402 25.87 -13.46 -1.24
CA TYR A 402 27.03 -12.75 -1.73
C TYR A 402 27.85 -13.69 -2.62
N SER A 403 28.28 -13.22 -3.80
CA SER A 403 29.09 -13.96 -4.76
C SER A 403 30.21 -13.09 -5.34
#